data_f345fb68519c8ac1566a231d0989660a
#
_entry.id   f345fb68519c8ac1566a231d0989660a
#
_cell.length_a   1.000
_cell.length_b   1.000
_cell.length_c   1.000
_cell.angle_alpha   90.00
_cell.angle_beta   90.00
_cell.angle_gamma   90.00
#
_symmetry.space_group_name_H-M   'P 1'
#
loop_
_entity.id
_entity.type
_entity.pdbx_description
1 polymer ?
#
loop_
_entity_poly.entity_id
_entity_poly.type
_entity_poly.pdbx_seq_one_letter_code
_entity_poly.pdbx_strand_id
1 'polypeptide(L)'
;SPITNLTELVEHIAAGDMTLQVPVITQDEIGRLAVAFNAMTSQIRSLLSGLEIQVAARTREYERQAVQLQTAAQVARDASNLQNLEDLLNRTVNLIQDRFGFYHAGIFLLDDRGEYAILRAANSEGGKEMLRRDHRLKVGQTGIVGYVTSQGVPRITLDVDSDIAHFAHPLLPETRSEIALPLIVGNRIIGAIDVQSKESNAFDEGDITVLQVLADQLAVAIENSRLLAEVRQTVEELQTAYGSVTQESWQKWGRRANQTTGYRYRGAGIEPTREQSPETVLAIKQGQIITKLAQEPEMAESVLAIPIRLRNQTIGAINLRVEGRELPPEFINLVESVSKRLAVTLESARLYEETQRRAMQEQITSEIASRFRESLDIDTVLKTAVQEIGEKLSLHDVSIEIDVNSNSPSERES
;
A
#
# COMPACT_ATOMS: atom_id res chain seq x y z
N SER A 1 -61.23 -54.57 -16.86
CA SER A 1 -62.12 -53.81 -15.94
C SER A 1 -61.67 -52.34 -15.92
N PRO A 2 -62.59 -51.36 -15.84
CA PRO A 2 -62.21 -49.94 -15.71
C PRO A 2 -61.20 -49.67 -14.56
N ILE A 3 -61.29 -50.44 -13.48
CA ILE A 3 -60.38 -50.37 -12.32
C ILE A 3 -58.98 -50.88 -12.69
N THR A 4 -58.88 -51.96 -13.49
CA THR A 4 -57.58 -52.53 -13.90
C THR A 4 -56.79 -51.50 -14.75
N ASN A 5 -57.46 -50.86 -15.72
CA ASN A 5 -56.82 -49.82 -16.55
C ASN A 5 -56.42 -48.58 -15.73
N LEU A 6 -57.22 -48.20 -14.73
CA LEU A 6 -56.87 -47.12 -13.83
C LEU A 6 -55.61 -47.47 -13.03
N THR A 7 -55.53 -48.70 -12.52
CA THR A 7 -54.35 -49.15 -11.74
C THR A 7 -53.08 -49.14 -12.59
N GLU A 8 -53.13 -49.68 -13.82
CA GLU A 8 -51.99 -49.70 -14.74
C GLU A 8 -51.48 -48.24 -15.08
N LEU A 9 -52.38 -47.31 -15.34
CA LEU A 9 -52.07 -45.92 -15.61
C LEU A 9 -51.50 -45.24 -14.40
N VAL A 10 -52.04 -45.51 -13.20
CA VAL A 10 -51.46 -44.96 -11.93
C VAL A 10 -50.07 -45.49 -11.68
N GLU A 11 -49.77 -46.77 -11.96
CA GLU A 11 -48.46 -47.36 -11.87
C GLU A 11 -47.41 -46.67 -12.83
N HIS A 12 -47.86 -46.41 -14.06
CA HIS A 12 -46.99 -45.68 -15.02
C HIS A 12 -46.73 -44.26 -14.59
N ILE A 13 -47.68 -43.54 -14.05
CA ILE A 13 -47.53 -42.21 -13.50
C ILE A 13 -46.63 -42.25 -12.25
N ALA A 14 -46.78 -43.23 -11.39
CA ALA A 14 -45.90 -43.44 -10.23
C ALA A 14 -44.48 -43.80 -10.64
N ALA A 15 -44.28 -44.44 -11.81
CA ALA A 15 -42.97 -44.71 -12.41
C ALA A 15 -42.31 -43.47 -13.06
N GLY A 16 -42.99 -42.30 -13.07
CA GLY A 16 -42.44 -41.01 -13.53
C GLY A 16 -43.04 -40.44 -14.82
N ASP A 17 -43.90 -41.20 -15.52
CA ASP A 17 -44.60 -40.70 -16.72
C ASP A 17 -45.84 -39.87 -16.34
N MET A 18 -45.59 -38.63 -15.98
CA MET A 18 -46.66 -37.69 -15.62
C MET A 18 -47.39 -37.09 -16.83
N THR A 19 -47.09 -37.51 -18.04
CA THR A 19 -47.79 -37.01 -19.25
C THR A 19 -49.14 -37.71 -19.48
N LEU A 20 -49.28 -38.87 -18.90
CA LEU A 20 -50.52 -39.71 -19.04
C LEU A 20 -51.68 -39.07 -18.27
N GLN A 21 -52.88 -39.19 -18.85
CA GLN A 21 -54.16 -38.83 -18.19
C GLN A 21 -55.08 -40.04 -18.14
N VAL A 22 -55.72 -40.16 -17.02
CA VAL A 22 -56.71 -41.19 -16.84
C VAL A 22 -58.01 -40.80 -17.57
N PRO A 23 -58.53 -41.61 -18.54
CA PRO A 23 -59.74 -41.25 -19.25
C PRO A 23 -60.97 -41.35 -18.29
N VAL A 24 -61.82 -40.32 -18.29
CA VAL A 24 -63.05 -40.26 -17.52
C VAL A 24 -64.16 -40.90 -18.35
N ILE A 25 -64.37 -42.19 -18.14
CA ILE A 25 -65.31 -42.99 -18.96
C ILE A 25 -66.70 -43.10 -18.30
N THR A 26 -66.81 -43.03 -16.97
CA THR A 26 -68.03 -43.21 -16.20
C THR A 26 -68.39 -41.96 -15.39
N GLN A 27 -69.69 -41.83 -15.04
CA GLN A 27 -70.13 -40.70 -14.17
C GLN A 27 -70.37 -41.13 -12.71
N ASP A 28 -69.86 -42.29 -12.33
CA ASP A 28 -69.90 -42.86 -10.99
C ASP A 28 -68.69 -42.49 -10.14
N GLU A 29 -68.47 -43.18 -9.03
CA GLU A 29 -67.36 -43.00 -8.11
C GLU A 29 -66.00 -43.15 -8.81
N ILE A 30 -65.93 -44.04 -9.81
CA ILE A 30 -64.66 -44.26 -10.59
C ILE A 30 -64.35 -43.07 -11.49
N GLY A 31 -65.33 -42.48 -12.15
CA GLY A 31 -65.19 -41.27 -12.95
C GLY A 31 -64.77 -40.08 -12.10
N ARG A 32 -65.36 -39.94 -10.91
CA ARG A 32 -64.93 -38.89 -9.94
C ARG A 32 -63.49 -39.08 -9.47
N LEU A 33 -63.06 -40.34 -9.21
CA LEU A 33 -61.68 -40.65 -8.85
C LEU A 33 -60.73 -40.33 -9.98
N ALA A 34 -61.03 -40.61 -11.22
CA ALA A 34 -60.24 -40.28 -12.40
C ALA A 34 -60.04 -38.75 -12.53
N VAL A 35 -61.14 -37.98 -12.33
CA VAL A 35 -61.02 -36.47 -12.34
C VAL A 35 -60.09 -35.96 -11.23
N ALA A 36 -60.31 -36.47 -10.01
CA ALA A 36 -59.43 -36.02 -8.86
C ALA A 36 -57.98 -36.40 -9.07
N PHE A 37 -57.70 -37.58 -9.62
CA PHE A 37 -56.35 -38.05 -9.93
C PHE A 37 -55.69 -37.19 -11.01
N ASN A 38 -56.42 -36.90 -12.10
CA ASN A 38 -55.88 -35.98 -13.15
C ASN A 38 -55.57 -34.56 -12.61
N ALA A 39 -56.43 -34.06 -11.74
CA ALA A 39 -56.24 -32.80 -11.08
C ALA A 39 -54.92 -32.80 -10.21
N MET A 40 -54.77 -33.88 -9.41
CA MET A 40 -53.55 -34.05 -8.60
C MET A 40 -52.27 -34.16 -9.46
N THR A 41 -52.32 -34.98 -10.53
CA THR A 41 -51.17 -35.12 -11.44
C THR A 41 -50.81 -33.80 -12.13
N SER A 42 -51.84 -33.05 -12.56
CA SER A 42 -51.63 -31.71 -13.14
C SER A 42 -51.00 -30.74 -12.15
N GLN A 43 -51.43 -30.78 -10.88
CA GLN A 43 -50.86 -29.96 -9.82
C GLN A 43 -49.39 -30.33 -9.52
N ILE A 44 -49.08 -31.64 -9.44
CA ILE A 44 -47.72 -32.12 -9.25
C ILE A 44 -46.82 -31.67 -10.41
N ARG A 45 -47.30 -31.80 -11.66
CA ARG A 45 -46.57 -31.36 -12.86
C ARG A 45 -46.27 -29.86 -12.81
N SER A 46 -47.23 -29.04 -12.44
CA SER A 46 -47.06 -27.59 -12.29
C SER A 46 -46.02 -27.24 -11.20
N LEU A 47 -46.05 -27.95 -10.08
CA LEU A 47 -45.08 -27.77 -9.00
C LEU A 47 -43.67 -28.18 -9.44
N LEU A 48 -43.51 -29.31 -10.14
CA LEU A 48 -42.20 -29.76 -10.63
C LEU A 48 -41.63 -28.77 -11.64
N SER A 49 -42.43 -28.33 -12.61
CA SER A 49 -41.98 -27.31 -13.59
C SER A 49 -41.61 -25.99 -12.91
N GLY A 50 -42.36 -25.56 -11.90
CA GLY A 50 -42.03 -24.39 -11.11
C GLY A 50 -40.71 -24.55 -10.34
N LEU A 51 -40.45 -25.72 -9.76
CA LEU A 51 -39.19 -26.04 -9.08
C LEU A 51 -38.02 -26.08 -10.05
N GLU A 52 -38.16 -26.67 -11.23
CA GLU A 52 -37.11 -26.71 -12.26
C GLU A 52 -36.70 -25.29 -12.69
N ILE A 53 -37.65 -24.40 -12.92
CA ILE A 53 -37.42 -23.01 -13.25
C ILE A 53 -36.69 -22.31 -12.09
N GLN A 54 -37.15 -22.55 -10.87
CA GLN A 54 -36.50 -21.92 -9.68
C GLN A 54 -35.10 -22.45 -9.44
N VAL A 55 -34.84 -23.75 -9.60
CA VAL A 55 -33.53 -24.35 -9.50
C VAL A 55 -32.60 -23.79 -10.58
N ALA A 56 -33.06 -23.72 -11.83
CA ALA A 56 -32.28 -23.17 -12.92
C ALA A 56 -31.89 -21.67 -12.67
N ALA A 57 -32.85 -20.88 -12.17
CA ALA A 57 -32.63 -19.50 -11.81
C ALA A 57 -31.60 -19.37 -10.67
N ARG A 58 -31.71 -20.17 -9.61
CA ARG A 58 -30.77 -20.19 -8.49
C ARG A 58 -29.39 -20.67 -8.89
N THR A 59 -29.28 -21.69 -9.74
CA THR A 59 -28.02 -22.20 -10.24
C THR A 59 -27.27 -21.10 -11.01
N ARG A 60 -27.96 -20.40 -11.91
CA ARG A 60 -27.36 -19.26 -12.64
C ARG A 60 -26.91 -18.13 -11.71
N GLU A 61 -27.68 -17.84 -10.67
CA GLU A 61 -27.31 -16.83 -9.67
C GLU A 61 -26.03 -17.25 -8.91
N TYR A 62 -25.96 -18.52 -8.48
CA TYR A 62 -24.75 -19.05 -7.81
C TYR A 62 -23.51 -19.08 -8.72
N GLU A 63 -23.68 -19.45 -9.98
CA GLU A 63 -22.59 -19.42 -10.96
C GLU A 63 -22.07 -18.00 -11.15
N ARG A 64 -22.95 -17.00 -11.28
CA ARG A 64 -22.58 -15.59 -11.34
C ARG A 64 -21.82 -15.14 -10.09
N GLN A 65 -22.33 -15.45 -8.90
CA GLN A 65 -21.66 -15.12 -7.64
C GLN A 65 -20.28 -15.79 -7.51
N ALA A 66 -20.17 -17.04 -7.94
CA ALA A 66 -18.90 -17.76 -7.94
C ALA A 66 -17.86 -17.09 -8.84
N VAL A 67 -18.24 -16.70 -10.07
CA VAL A 67 -17.37 -15.97 -10.99
C VAL A 67 -16.97 -14.62 -10.41
N GLN A 68 -17.90 -13.87 -9.81
CA GLN A 68 -17.63 -12.59 -9.17
C GLN A 68 -16.62 -12.74 -8.02
N LEU A 69 -16.84 -13.71 -7.13
CA LEU A 69 -15.93 -13.98 -6.01
C LEU A 69 -14.55 -14.44 -6.48
N GLN A 70 -14.50 -15.30 -7.49
CA GLN A 70 -13.22 -15.78 -8.06
C GLN A 70 -12.44 -14.63 -8.69
N THR A 71 -13.11 -13.78 -9.45
CA THR A 71 -12.50 -12.61 -10.11
C THR A 71 -12.01 -11.60 -9.07
N ALA A 72 -12.84 -11.27 -8.08
CA ALA A 72 -12.45 -10.40 -6.97
C ALA A 72 -11.25 -10.95 -6.19
N ALA A 73 -11.26 -12.24 -5.88
CA ALA A 73 -10.15 -12.91 -5.20
C ALA A 73 -8.87 -12.95 -6.04
N GLN A 74 -8.98 -13.06 -7.36
CA GLN A 74 -7.83 -13.03 -8.25
C GLN A 74 -7.21 -11.62 -8.29
N VAL A 75 -8.03 -10.59 -8.52
CA VAL A 75 -7.57 -9.18 -8.54
C VAL A 75 -6.97 -8.80 -7.18
N ALA A 76 -7.60 -9.20 -6.06
CA ALA A 76 -7.06 -8.94 -4.72
C ALA A 76 -5.73 -9.65 -4.46
N ARG A 77 -5.56 -10.90 -4.91
CA ARG A 77 -4.27 -11.62 -4.82
C ARG A 77 -3.19 -10.96 -5.66
N ASP A 78 -3.53 -10.59 -6.88
CA ASP A 78 -2.59 -9.96 -7.81
C ASP A 78 -2.17 -8.56 -7.28
N ALA A 79 -3.10 -7.78 -6.75
CA ALA A 79 -2.80 -6.51 -6.11
C ALA A 79 -1.91 -6.65 -4.86
N SER A 80 -2.08 -7.72 -4.07
CA SER A 80 -1.27 -7.96 -2.86
C SER A 80 0.15 -8.40 -3.17
N ASN A 81 0.38 -9.04 -4.33
CA ASN A 81 1.68 -9.56 -4.75
C ASN A 81 2.45 -8.61 -5.67
N LEU A 82 1.79 -7.57 -6.22
CA LEU A 82 2.39 -6.67 -7.18
C LEU A 82 3.05 -5.49 -6.45
N GLN A 83 4.36 -5.40 -6.60
CA GLN A 83 5.15 -4.25 -6.14
C GLN A 83 4.99 -3.02 -7.06
N ASN A 84 4.26 -3.16 -8.19
CA ASN A 84 4.15 -2.13 -9.21
C ASN A 84 2.72 -2.03 -9.79
N LEU A 85 2.19 -0.82 -9.82
CA LEU A 85 0.89 -0.49 -10.41
C LEU A 85 0.82 -0.87 -11.90
N GLU A 86 1.90 -0.68 -12.66
CA GLU A 86 1.96 -1.00 -14.08
C GLU A 86 1.72 -2.48 -14.36
N ASP A 87 2.27 -3.37 -13.54
CA ASP A 87 2.05 -4.81 -13.67
C ASP A 87 0.60 -5.19 -13.44
N LEU A 88 -0.07 -4.57 -12.47
CA LEU A 88 -1.49 -4.76 -12.20
C LEU A 88 -2.34 -4.37 -13.41
N LEU A 89 -2.11 -3.17 -13.94
CA LEU A 89 -2.86 -2.65 -15.09
C LEU A 89 -2.67 -3.53 -16.34
N ASN A 90 -1.42 -3.90 -16.64
CA ASN A 90 -1.10 -4.75 -17.79
C ASN A 90 -1.70 -6.15 -17.69
N ARG A 91 -1.68 -6.76 -16.50
CA ARG A 91 -2.35 -8.06 -16.28
C ARG A 91 -3.86 -7.96 -16.46
N THR A 92 -4.47 -6.87 -16.01
CA THR A 92 -5.92 -6.69 -16.13
C THR A 92 -6.36 -6.59 -17.59
N VAL A 93 -5.69 -5.80 -18.43
CA VAL A 93 -6.04 -5.69 -19.86
C VAL A 93 -5.83 -7.01 -20.61
N ASN A 94 -4.80 -7.78 -20.27
CA ASN A 94 -4.57 -9.10 -20.82
C ASN A 94 -5.63 -10.11 -20.36
N LEU A 95 -6.03 -10.07 -19.08
CA LEU A 95 -7.10 -10.91 -18.55
C LEU A 95 -8.43 -10.68 -19.29
N ILE A 96 -8.77 -9.42 -19.57
CA ILE A 96 -9.97 -9.08 -20.34
C ILE A 96 -9.89 -9.71 -21.75
N GLN A 97 -8.76 -9.62 -22.41
CA GLN A 97 -8.56 -10.27 -23.71
C GLN A 97 -8.67 -11.80 -23.64
N ASP A 98 -7.97 -12.42 -22.71
CA ASP A 98 -7.89 -13.89 -22.58
C ASP A 98 -9.24 -14.53 -22.22
N ARG A 99 -10.05 -13.83 -21.44
CA ARG A 99 -11.34 -14.34 -20.95
C ARG A 99 -12.50 -14.07 -21.89
N PHE A 100 -12.50 -12.91 -22.55
CA PHE A 100 -13.63 -12.47 -23.35
C PHE A 100 -13.30 -12.40 -24.85
N GLY A 101 -12.04 -12.46 -25.25
CA GLY A 101 -11.60 -12.41 -26.64
C GLY A 101 -11.80 -11.05 -27.32
N PHE A 102 -11.99 -9.97 -26.56
CA PHE A 102 -12.18 -8.63 -27.12
C PHE A 102 -10.94 -8.12 -27.88
N TYR A 103 -11.20 -7.32 -28.89
CA TYR A 103 -10.19 -6.75 -29.80
C TYR A 103 -9.18 -5.85 -29.08
N HIS A 104 -9.69 -5.01 -28.21
CA HIS A 104 -8.90 -4.05 -27.45
C HIS A 104 -9.43 -3.91 -26.03
N ALA A 105 -8.54 -3.78 -25.07
CA ALA A 105 -8.83 -3.29 -23.73
C ALA A 105 -7.77 -2.27 -23.33
N GLY A 106 -8.21 -1.12 -22.81
CA GLY A 106 -7.39 -0.03 -22.35
C GLY A 106 -7.80 0.42 -20.94
N ILE A 107 -6.84 0.84 -20.13
CA ILE A 107 -7.09 1.44 -18.83
C ILE A 107 -6.54 2.85 -18.82
N PHE A 108 -7.42 3.79 -18.57
CA PHE A 108 -7.13 5.21 -18.45
C PHE A 108 -7.20 5.64 -16.99
N LEU A 109 -6.20 6.37 -16.52
CA LEU A 109 -6.22 7.01 -15.20
C LEU A 109 -6.25 8.53 -15.34
N LEU A 110 -6.97 9.18 -14.44
CA LEU A 110 -7.00 10.65 -14.41
C LEU A 110 -5.65 11.20 -13.95
N ASP A 111 -5.26 12.33 -14.52
CA ASP A 111 -4.15 13.12 -14.02
C ASP A 111 -4.50 13.78 -12.66
N ASP A 112 -3.49 14.34 -11.98
CA ASP A 112 -3.66 14.95 -10.65
C ASP A 112 -4.67 16.11 -10.63
N ARG A 113 -4.94 16.73 -11.80
CA ARG A 113 -5.89 17.84 -11.95
C ARG A 113 -7.28 17.36 -12.37
N GLY A 114 -7.43 16.09 -12.74
CA GLY A 114 -8.68 15.55 -13.29
C GLY A 114 -9.07 16.13 -14.66
N GLU A 115 -8.12 16.71 -15.40
CA GLU A 115 -8.36 17.32 -16.70
C GLU A 115 -8.25 16.33 -17.86
N TYR A 116 -7.36 15.33 -17.71
CA TYR A 116 -7.08 14.35 -18.74
C TYR A 116 -7.15 12.92 -18.20
N ALA A 117 -7.76 12.04 -18.98
CA ALA A 117 -7.68 10.60 -18.83
C ALA A 117 -6.47 10.10 -19.67
N ILE A 118 -5.45 9.60 -19.01
CA ILE A 118 -4.18 9.17 -19.61
C ILE A 118 -4.18 7.65 -19.72
N LEU A 119 -3.90 7.12 -20.91
CA LEU A 119 -3.78 5.69 -21.13
C LEU A 119 -2.57 5.14 -20.37
N ARG A 120 -2.78 4.14 -19.49
CA ARG A 120 -1.74 3.54 -18.65
C ARG A 120 -1.46 2.07 -18.97
N ALA A 121 -2.43 1.37 -19.54
CA ALA A 121 -2.24 0.00 -20.01
C ALA A 121 -3.13 -0.27 -21.22
N ALA A 122 -2.66 -1.10 -22.15
CA ALA A 122 -3.42 -1.57 -23.28
C ALA A 122 -2.83 -2.91 -23.81
N ASN A 123 -3.71 -3.80 -24.29
CA ASN A 123 -3.31 -5.12 -24.77
C ASN A 123 -3.02 -5.19 -26.29
N SER A 124 -3.76 -4.43 -27.10
CA SER A 124 -3.63 -4.46 -28.57
C SER A 124 -2.38 -3.73 -29.08
N GLU A 125 -1.92 -4.06 -30.30
CA GLU A 125 -0.77 -3.37 -30.90
C GLU A 125 -1.03 -1.87 -31.11
N GLY A 126 -2.26 -1.50 -31.55
CA GLY A 126 -2.67 -0.10 -31.62
C GLY A 126 -2.64 0.57 -30.25
N GLY A 127 -3.12 -0.10 -29.21
CA GLY A 127 -3.08 0.40 -27.83
C GLY A 127 -1.66 0.58 -27.29
N LYS A 128 -0.74 -0.34 -27.59
CA LYS A 128 0.68 -0.20 -27.23
C LYS A 128 1.35 0.98 -27.92
N GLU A 129 0.97 1.26 -29.18
CA GLU A 129 1.44 2.45 -29.88
C GLU A 129 0.86 3.74 -29.28
N MET A 130 -0.41 3.72 -28.87
CA MET A 130 -1.04 4.82 -28.12
C MET A 130 -0.30 5.11 -26.81
N LEU A 131 0.07 4.05 -26.05
CA LEU A 131 0.89 4.18 -24.83
C LEU A 131 2.24 4.85 -25.12
N ARG A 132 2.94 4.44 -26.16
CA ARG A 132 4.23 5.07 -26.56
C ARG A 132 4.12 6.54 -26.90
N ARG A 133 2.93 6.99 -27.37
CA ARG A 133 2.63 8.39 -27.72
C ARG A 133 2.04 9.19 -26.55
N ASP A 134 2.01 8.64 -25.35
CA ASP A 134 1.39 9.27 -24.17
C ASP A 134 -0.06 9.73 -24.47
N HIS A 135 -0.86 8.80 -25.01
CA HIS A 135 -2.22 9.10 -25.45
C HIS A 135 -3.09 9.53 -24.25
N ARG A 136 -3.77 10.67 -24.42
CA ARG A 136 -4.64 11.27 -23.43
C ARG A 136 -5.92 11.79 -24.02
N LEU A 137 -7.01 11.68 -23.27
CA LEU A 137 -8.33 12.14 -23.66
C LEU A 137 -8.80 13.22 -22.67
N LYS A 138 -9.37 14.31 -23.18
CA LYS A 138 -9.85 15.38 -22.31
C LYS A 138 -11.16 14.95 -21.64
N VAL A 139 -11.22 15.05 -20.32
CA VAL A 139 -12.39 14.70 -19.51
C VAL A 139 -13.61 15.53 -19.95
N GLY A 140 -14.73 14.86 -20.16
CA GLY A 140 -15.99 15.47 -20.57
C GLY A 140 -16.08 15.91 -22.04
N GLN A 141 -15.00 15.74 -22.83
CA GLN A 141 -14.98 16.27 -24.21
C GLN A 141 -14.66 15.22 -25.29
N THR A 142 -13.85 14.20 -25.01
CA THR A 142 -13.33 13.31 -26.05
C THR A 142 -13.82 11.88 -25.84
N GLY A 143 -14.67 11.41 -26.76
CA GLY A 143 -15.15 10.03 -26.83
C GLY A 143 -15.92 9.54 -25.59
N ILE A 144 -16.20 8.24 -25.56
CA ILE A 144 -16.95 7.66 -24.45
C ILE A 144 -16.12 7.60 -23.15
N VAL A 145 -14.81 7.46 -23.23
CA VAL A 145 -13.91 7.50 -22.07
C VAL A 145 -13.95 8.89 -21.41
N GLY A 146 -13.87 9.97 -22.20
CA GLY A 146 -13.99 11.33 -21.66
C GLY A 146 -15.34 11.58 -21.00
N TYR A 147 -16.42 11.06 -21.55
CA TYR A 147 -17.76 11.13 -20.96
C TYR A 147 -17.80 10.36 -19.62
N VAL A 148 -17.38 9.09 -19.61
CA VAL A 148 -17.41 8.23 -18.44
C VAL A 148 -16.58 8.79 -17.30
N THR A 149 -15.40 9.33 -17.60
CA THR A 149 -14.52 9.95 -16.58
C THR A 149 -15.07 11.27 -16.03
N SER A 150 -16.03 11.91 -16.70
CA SER A 150 -16.69 13.11 -16.19
C SER A 150 -17.98 12.81 -15.43
N GLN A 151 -18.78 11.84 -15.90
CA GLN A 151 -20.11 11.54 -15.36
C GLN A 151 -20.13 10.42 -14.32
N GLY A 152 -19.12 9.52 -14.34
CA GLY A 152 -19.06 8.35 -13.43
C GLY A 152 -20.11 7.30 -13.74
N VAL A 153 -20.68 7.27 -14.94
CA VAL A 153 -21.66 6.26 -15.37
C VAL A 153 -21.13 5.51 -16.58
N PRO A 154 -21.36 4.19 -16.68
CA PRO A 154 -21.00 3.40 -17.85
C PRO A 154 -21.61 3.94 -19.13
N ARG A 155 -20.88 3.82 -20.25
CA ARG A 155 -21.40 4.12 -21.56
C ARG A 155 -21.03 3.02 -22.55
N ILE A 156 -22.01 2.64 -23.38
CA ILE A 156 -21.89 1.61 -24.39
C ILE A 156 -22.28 2.18 -25.74
N THR A 157 -21.45 1.93 -26.74
CA THR A 157 -21.72 2.18 -28.14
C THR A 157 -21.81 0.82 -28.84
N LEU A 158 -23.02 0.42 -29.23
CA LEU A 158 -23.27 -0.90 -29.81
C LEU A 158 -22.89 -0.95 -31.31
N ASP A 159 -22.90 0.19 -31.99
CA ASP A 159 -22.41 0.37 -33.35
C ASP A 159 -21.80 1.75 -33.51
N VAL A 160 -20.48 1.79 -33.66
CA VAL A 160 -19.69 3.04 -33.75
C VAL A 160 -20.02 3.88 -34.98
N ASP A 161 -20.50 3.27 -36.07
CA ASP A 161 -20.88 3.99 -37.31
C ASP A 161 -22.15 4.81 -37.12
N SER A 162 -22.95 4.52 -36.10
CA SER A 162 -24.21 5.19 -35.78
C SER A 162 -24.11 6.16 -34.60
N ASP A 163 -23.06 6.14 -33.81
CA ASP A 163 -22.92 6.98 -32.61
C ASP A 163 -22.06 8.23 -32.85
N ILE A 164 -22.73 9.39 -32.78
CA ILE A 164 -22.11 10.72 -32.96
C ILE A 164 -21.02 11.01 -31.88
N ALA A 165 -21.06 10.35 -30.73
CA ALA A 165 -20.14 10.56 -29.62
C ALA A 165 -18.90 9.68 -29.71
N HIS A 166 -18.85 8.72 -30.63
CA HIS A 166 -17.68 7.87 -30.80
C HIS A 166 -16.51 8.67 -31.41
N PHE A 167 -15.32 8.48 -30.82
CA PHE A 167 -14.08 9.03 -31.36
C PHE A 167 -13.28 7.92 -32.04
N ALA A 168 -13.43 7.82 -33.37
CA ALA A 168 -12.69 6.84 -34.17
C ALA A 168 -11.18 7.11 -34.06
N HIS A 169 -10.43 6.20 -33.46
CA HIS A 169 -8.98 6.33 -33.34
C HIS A 169 -8.27 5.63 -34.51
N PRO A 170 -7.35 6.30 -35.23
CA PRO A 170 -6.67 5.71 -36.41
C PRO A 170 -5.88 4.44 -36.13
N LEU A 171 -5.43 4.23 -34.87
CA LEU A 171 -4.71 3.02 -34.45
C LEU A 171 -5.64 1.86 -34.04
N LEU A 172 -6.96 2.09 -33.99
CA LEU A 172 -7.99 1.09 -33.69
C LEU A 172 -9.09 1.08 -34.76
N PRO A 173 -8.74 0.90 -36.05
CA PRO A 173 -9.68 1.09 -37.16
C PRO A 173 -10.75 0.00 -37.28
N GLU A 174 -10.57 -1.12 -36.60
CA GLU A 174 -11.51 -2.27 -36.69
C GLU A 174 -12.60 -2.25 -35.60
N THR A 175 -12.66 -1.21 -34.78
CA THR A 175 -13.65 -1.09 -33.71
C THR A 175 -15.06 -0.94 -34.30
N ARG A 176 -15.99 -1.81 -33.88
CA ARG A 176 -17.41 -1.77 -34.27
C ARG A 176 -18.33 -1.53 -33.08
N SER A 177 -17.96 -1.98 -31.89
CA SER A 177 -18.65 -1.64 -30.65
C SER A 177 -17.62 -1.35 -29.54
N GLU A 178 -18.02 -0.51 -28.60
CA GLU A 178 -17.15 -0.01 -27.53
C GLU A 178 -17.95 0.13 -26.23
N ILE A 179 -17.34 -0.24 -25.11
CA ILE A 179 -17.86 0.01 -23.77
C ILE A 179 -16.79 0.67 -22.91
N ALA A 180 -17.17 1.76 -22.24
CA ALA A 180 -16.33 2.37 -21.21
C ALA A 180 -17.02 2.29 -19.84
N LEU A 181 -16.26 1.91 -18.84
CA LEU A 181 -16.69 1.70 -17.46
C LEU A 181 -15.86 2.57 -16.52
N PRO A 182 -16.47 3.32 -15.60
CA PRO A 182 -15.74 4.17 -14.69
C PRO A 182 -14.99 3.35 -13.63
N LEU A 183 -13.81 3.80 -13.28
CA LEU A 183 -13.07 3.34 -12.10
C LEU A 183 -13.39 4.30 -10.95
N ILE A 184 -14.16 3.84 -9.96
CA ILE A 184 -14.67 4.68 -8.86
C ILE A 184 -14.21 4.13 -7.52
N VAL A 185 -13.68 5.01 -6.66
CA VAL A 185 -13.37 4.72 -5.26
C VAL A 185 -14.14 5.68 -4.38
N GLY A 186 -15.10 5.15 -3.60
CA GLY A 186 -16.04 5.99 -2.85
C GLY A 186 -16.87 6.88 -3.78
N ASN A 187 -16.66 8.19 -3.73
CA ASN A 187 -17.34 9.15 -4.62
C ASN A 187 -16.39 9.78 -5.66
N ARG A 188 -15.18 9.26 -5.80
CA ARG A 188 -14.16 9.82 -6.69
C ARG A 188 -13.93 8.92 -7.90
N ILE A 189 -14.04 9.47 -9.08
CA ILE A 189 -13.63 8.83 -10.32
C ILE A 189 -12.11 8.93 -10.41
N ILE A 190 -11.43 7.80 -10.60
CA ILE A 190 -9.97 7.72 -10.72
C ILE A 190 -9.52 7.39 -12.14
N GLY A 191 -10.47 6.97 -13.01
CA GLY A 191 -10.18 6.59 -14.38
C GLY A 191 -11.33 5.90 -15.06
N ALA A 192 -11.03 5.16 -16.12
CA ALA A 192 -11.97 4.31 -16.84
C ALA A 192 -11.27 3.09 -17.45
N ILE A 193 -12.02 1.99 -17.60
CA ILE A 193 -11.69 0.88 -18.48
C ILE A 193 -12.41 1.10 -19.80
N ASP A 194 -11.71 0.95 -20.91
CA ASP A 194 -12.24 0.95 -22.27
C ASP A 194 -12.07 -0.45 -22.88
N VAL A 195 -13.15 -1.03 -23.43
CA VAL A 195 -13.12 -2.33 -24.09
C VAL A 195 -13.81 -2.23 -25.45
N GLN A 196 -13.14 -2.71 -26.49
CA GLN A 196 -13.61 -2.58 -27.87
C GLN A 196 -13.66 -3.93 -28.58
N SER A 197 -14.63 -4.10 -29.45
CA SER A 197 -14.85 -5.28 -30.29
C SER A 197 -14.91 -4.93 -31.77
N LYS A 198 -14.51 -5.91 -32.61
CA LYS A 198 -14.68 -5.86 -34.09
C LYS A 198 -16.10 -6.20 -34.52
N GLU A 199 -16.96 -6.66 -33.64
CA GLU A 199 -18.33 -7.03 -33.90
C GLU A 199 -19.26 -5.93 -33.39
N SER A 200 -20.31 -5.62 -34.15
CA SER A 200 -21.41 -4.76 -33.69
C SER A 200 -22.24 -5.54 -32.67
N ASN A 201 -22.77 -4.84 -31.66
CA ASN A 201 -23.55 -5.44 -30.59
C ASN A 201 -22.83 -6.56 -29.82
N ALA A 202 -21.51 -6.45 -29.64
CA ALA A 202 -20.70 -7.49 -29.03
C ALA A 202 -20.87 -7.62 -27.51
N PHE A 203 -21.48 -6.63 -26.84
CA PHE A 203 -21.61 -6.62 -25.38
C PHE A 203 -23.03 -6.98 -24.96
N ASP A 204 -23.21 -8.10 -24.30
CA ASP A 204 -24.47 -8.48 -23.67
C ASP A 204 -24.56 -7.99 -22.19
N GLU A 205 -25.73 -8.15 -21.57
CA GLU A 205 -25.93 -7.73 -20.17
C GLU A 205 -25.02 -8.50 -19.18
N GLY A 206 -24.66 -9.74 -19.54
CA GLY A 206 -23.72 -10.56 -18.75
C GLY A 206 -22.31 -9.99 -18.79
N ASP A 207 -21.82 -9.67 -19.98
CA ASP A 207 -20.50 -9.06 -20.19
C ASP A 207 -20.38 -7.72 -19.46
N ILE A 208 -21.40 -6.86 -19.59
CA ILE A 208 -21.47 -5.56 -18.91
C ILE A 208 -21.35 -5.74 -17.40
N THR A 209 -22.09 -6.68 -16.83
CA THR A 209 -22.09 -6.95 -15.39
C THR A 209 -20.71 -7.40 -14.91
N VAL A 210 -20.07 -8.32 -15.63
CA VAL A 210 -18.74 -8.84 -15.26
C VAL A 210 -17.67 -7.79 -15.42
N LEU A 211 -17.69 -7.02 -16.52
CA LEU A 211 -16.74 -5.93 -16.76
C LEU A 211 -16.89 -4.81 -15.72
N GLN A 212 -18.11 -4.51 -15.25
CA GLN A 212 -18.35 -3.55 -14.18
C GLN A 212 -17.73 -4.03 -12.85
N VAL A 213 -17.92 -5.31 -12.51
CA VAL A 213 -17.28 -5.90 -11.31
C VAL A 213 -15.75 -5.82 -11.41
N LEU A 214 -15.20 -6.09 -12.59
CA LEU A 214 -13.75 -5.93 -12.84
C LEU A 214 -13.29 -4.48 -12.64
N ALA A 215 -14.04 -3.51 -13.17
CA ALA A 215 -13.75 -2.09 -13.02
C ALA A 215 -13.77 -1.67 -11.55
N ASP A 216 -14.77 -2.09 -10.78
CA ASP A 216 -14.90 -1.79 -9.36
C ASP A 216 -13.74 -2.38 -8.55
N GLN A 217 -13.36 -3.64 -8.80
CA GLN A 217 -12.25 -4.29 -8.13
C GLN A 217 -10.89 -3.68 -8.51
N LEU A 218 -10.71 -3.35 -9.78
CA LEU A 218 -9.52 -2.68 -10.26
C LEU A 218 -9.36 -1.29 -9.62
N ALA A 219 -10.44 -0.53 -9.49
CA ALA A 219 -10.41 0.79 -8.86
C ALA A 219 -9.90 0.70 -7.41
N VAL A 220 -10.41 -0.27 -6.63
CA VAL A 220 -9.95 -0.52 -5.26
C VAL A 220 -8.47 -0.96 -5.23
N ALA A 221 -8.07 -1.84 -6.16
CA ALA A 221 -6.69 -2.31 -6.23
C ALA A 221 -5.69 -1.20 -6.59
N ILE A 222 -6.05 -0.31 -7.52
CA ILE A 222 -5.26 0.87 -7.89
C ILE A 222 -5.08 1.80 -6.68
N GLU A 223 -6.16 2.11 -5.97
CA GLU A 223 -6.11 2.99 -4.80
C GLU A 223 -5.26 2.39 -3.67
N ASN A 224 -5.41 1.09 -3.41
CA ASN A 224 -4.58 0.39 -2.42
C ASN A 224 -3.09 0.43 -2.82
N SER A 225 -2.77 0.21 -4.09
CA SER A 225 -1.39 0.29 -4.60
C SER A 225 -0.82 1.70 -4.43
N ARG A 226 -1.61 2.74 -4.74
CA ARG A 226 -1.25 4.14 -4.56
C ARG A 226 -0.98 4.48 -3.09
N LEU A 227 -1.90 4.09 -2.19
CA LEU A 227 -1.76 4.34 -0.75
C LEU A 227 -0.54 3.62 -0.16
N LEU A 228 -0.28 2.38 -0.58
CA LEU A 228 0.91 1.65 -0.15
C LEU A 228 2.21 2.32 -0.62
N ALA A 229 2.24 2.85 -1.84
CA ALA A 229 3.39 3.60 -2.35
C ALA A 229 3.61 4.89 -1.56
N GLU A 230 2.54 5.65 -1.27
CA GLU A 230 2.58 6.87 -0.46
C GLU A 230 3.08 6.59 0.97
N VAL A 231 2.57 5.53 1.61
CA VAL A 231 3.02 5.11 2.95
C VAL A 231 4.51 4.74 2.92
N ARG A 232 4.97 3.97 1.92
CA ARG A 232 6.39 3.60 1.78
C ARG A 232 7.27 4.85 1.64
N GLN A 233 6.89 5.76 0.77
CA GLN A 233 7.62 7.01 0.56
C GLN A 233 7.69 7.83 1.86
N THR A 234 6.56 8.00 2.55
CA THR A 234 6.51 8.71 3.83
C THR A 234 7.41 8.05 4.89
N VAL A 235 7.40 6.71 4.95
CA VAL A 235 8.29 5.97 5.86
C VAL A 235 9.76 6.18 5.51
N GLU A 236 10.13 6.16 4.24
CA GLU A 236 11.50 6.43 3.78
C GLU A 236 11.94 7.87 4.08
N GLU A 237 11.07 8.86 3.85
CA GLU A 237 11.32 10.26 4.18
C GLU A 237 11.51 10.44 5.70
N LEU A 238 10.63 9.84 6.51
CA LEU A 238 10.76 9.85 7.96
C LEU A 238 12.05 9.16 8.43
N GLN A 239 12.39 8.00 7.87
CA GLN A 239 13.64 7.30 8.19
C GLN A 239 14.86 8.15 7.85
N THR A 240 14.84 8.85 6.73
CA THR A 240 15.92 9.75 6.31
C THR A 240 16.04 10.95 7.25
N ALA A 241 14.93 11.61 7.56
CA ALA A 241 14.87 12.74 8.47
C ALA A 241 15.32 12.35 9.90
N TYR A 242 14.78 11.25 10.43
CA TYR A 242 15.22 10.75 11.75
C TYR A 242 16.67 10.26 11.74
N GLY A 243 17.14 9.73 10.60
CA GLY A 243 18.53 9.33 10.43
C GLY A 243 19.48 10.49 10.58
N SER A 244 19.24 11.61 9.91
CA SER A 244 20.08 12.82 10.00
C SER A 244 20.11 13.39 11.43
N VAL A 245 18.97 13.46 12.11
CA VAL A 245 18.89 13.89 13.53
C VAL A 245 19.68 12.94 14.44
N THR A 246 19.57 11.63 14.19
CA THR A 246 20.33 10.63 14.95
C THR A 246 21.84 10.84 14.78
N GLN A 247 22.31 10.98 13.54
CA GLN A 247 23.73 11.19 13.23
C GLN A 247 24.26 12.47 13.87
N GLU A 248 23.53 13.58 13.75
CA GLU A 248 23.91 14.85 14.36
C GLU A 248 24.01 14.76 15.89
N SER A 249 23.03 14.08 16.52
CA SER A 249 22.99 13.88 17.96
C SER A 249 24.17 13.06 18.46
N TRP A 250 24.54 11.99 17.74
CA TRP A 250 25.71 11.18 18.06
C TRP A 250 27.03 11.93 17.83
N GLN A 251 27.13 12.74 16.78
CA GLN A 251 28.29 13.61 16.56
C GLN A 251 28.42 14.65 17.66
N LYS A 252 27.31 15.28 18.09
CA LYS A 252 27.33 16.24 19.22
C LYS A 252 27.74 15.56 20.52
N TRP A 253 27.23 14.35 20.77
CA TRP A 253 27.61 13.55 21.94
C TRP A 253 29.12 13.22 21.91
N GLY A 254 29.63 12.72 20.80
CA GLY A 254 31.07 12.39 20.64
C GLY A 254 31.99 13.58 20.78
N ARG A 255 31.62 14.79 20.31
CA ARG A 255 32.43 16.02 20.47
C ARG A 255 32.47 16.51 21.92
N ARG A 256 31.37 16.35 22.67
CA ARG A 256 31.28 16.78 24.07
C ARG A 256 32.03 15.85 25.00
N ALA A 257 32.06 14.60 24.66
CA ALA A 257 32.61 13.60 25.55
C ALA A 257 34.14 13.69 25.67
N ASN A 258 34.88 14.56 25.14
CA ASN A 258 36.37 14.61 25.21
C ASN A 258 36.98 13.26 25.66
N GLN A 259 36.17 12.20 25.57
CA GLN A 259 36.31 10.90 26.17
C GLN A 259 36.61 9.86 25.09
N THR A 260 37.04 8.74 25.54
CA THR A 260 37.28 7.50 24.82
C THR A 260 36.14 7.21 23.84
N THR A 261 36.45 7.15 22.55
CA THR A 261 35.47 6.86 21.51
C THR A 261 35.24 5.35 21.28
N GLY A 262 36.02 4.50 21.99
CA GLY A 262 35.91 3.06 21.92
C GLY A 262 36.69 2.34 22.99
N TYR A 263 36.46 1.04 23.10
CA TYR A 263 37.14 0.12 23.97
C TYR A 263 37.69 -1.06 23.19
N ARG A 264 38.83 -1.59 23.60
CA ARG A 264 39.46 -2.77 23.02
C ARG A 264 39.73 -3.80 24.11
N TYR A 265 39.37 -5.04 23.83
CA TYR A 265 39.72 -6.19 24.66
C TYR A 265 40.94 -6.89 24.05
N ARG A 266 41.99 -7.13 24.87
CA ARG A 266 43.18 -7.89 24.49
C ARG A 266 43.49 -8.87 25.61
N GLY A 267 42.82 -10.02 25.61
CA GLY A 267 43.14 -11.17 26.52
C GLY A 267 43.32 -10.88 28.01
N ALA A 268 43.96 -9.80 28.36
CA ALA A 268 44.30 -9.37 29.73
C ALA A 268 43.39 -8.28 30.32
N GLY A 269 42.51 -7.66 29.51
CA GLY A 269 41.65 -6.62 30.04
C GLY A 269 41.01 -5.73 28.96
N ILE A 270 40.20 -4.74 29.41
CA ILE A 270 39.55 -3.77 28.60
C ILE A 270 40.31 -2.45 28.69
N GLU A 271 40.74 -1.93 27.55
CA GLU A 271 41.48 -0.65 27.44
C GLU A 271 40.70 0.36 26.59
N PRO A 272 40.68 1.64 26.96
CA PRO A 272 40.14 2.68 26.12
C PRO A 272 40.98 2.85 24.86
N THR A 273 40.33 3.05 23.71
CA THR A 273 41.02 3.28 22.44
C THR A 273 40.45 4.46 21.67
N ARG A 274 41.35 5.20 20.99
CA ARG A 274 40.96 6.20 20.01
C ARG A 274 41.37 5.81 18.59
N GLU A 275 42.11 4.71 18.47
CA GLU A 275 42.57 4.22 17.18
C GLU A 275 41.43 3.48 16.46
N GLN A 276 41.17 3.85 15.22
CA GLN A 276 40.27 3.13 14.32
C GLN A 276 41.10 2.40 13.27
N SER A 277 40.85 1.11 13.10
CA SER A 277 41.49 0.38 12.01
C SER A 277 40.90 0.81 10.65
N PRO A 278 41.65 0.64 9.54
CA PRO A 278 41.15 0.95 8.20
C PRO A 278 39.82 0.28 7.90
N GLU A 279 39.65 -0.96 8.34
CA GLU A 279 38.42 -1.74 8.16
C GLU A 279 37.24 -1.15 8.96
N THR A 280 37.51 -0.67 10.17
CA THR A 280 36.52 0.06 10.99
C THR A 280 36.04 1.33 10.30
N VAL A 281 36.97 2.13 9.78
CA VAL A 281 36.66 3.36 9.04
C VAL A 281 35.82 3.07 7.79
N LEU A 282 36.17 2.03 7.04
CA LEU A 282 35.41 1.59 5.88
C LEU A 282 34.01 1.12 6.25
N ALA A 283 33.88 0.29 7.30
CA ALA A 283 32.58 -0.21 7.77
C ALA A 283 31.68 0.96 8.21
N ILE A 284 32.22 1.95 8.93
CA ILE A 284 31.46 3.15 9.31
C ILE A 284 31.03 3.96 8.09
N LYS A 285 31.94 4.19 7.15
CA LYS A 285 31.70 5.05 5.97
C LYS A 285 30.72 4.42 4.98
N GLN A 286 30.82 3.10 4.75
CA GLN A 286 30.02 2.38 3.77
C GLN A 286 28.72 1.83 4.38
N GLY A 287 28.66 1.70 5.72
CA GLY A 287 27.54 1.06 6.41
C GLY A 287 27.39 -0.43 6.07
N GLN A 288 28.47 -1.07 5.62
CA GLN A 288 28.51 -2.47 5.21
C GLN A 288 29.51 -3.26 6.04
N ILE A 289 29.30 -4.58 6.10
CA ILE A 289 30.24 -5.50 6.74
C ILE A 289 31.51 -5.57 5.89
N ILE A 290 32.65 -5.33 6.50
CA ILE A 290 33.96 -5.42 5.85
C ILE A 290 34.69 -6.63 6.42
N THR A 291 35.08 -7.53 5.52
CA THR A 291 35.88 -8.70 5.85
C THR A 291 37.21 -8.62 5.11
N LYS A 292 38.30 -8.89 5.83
CA LYS A 292 39.64 -9.02 5.27
C LYS A 292 40.20 -10.36 5.72
N LEU A 293 40.29 -11.32 4.79
CA LEU A 293 40.84 -12.63 5.07
C LEU A 293 42.37 -12.60 5.08
N ALA A 294 42.96 -13.41 5.94
CA ALA A 294 44.40 -13.59 6.01
C ALA A 294 44.97 -14.17 4.69
N GLN A 295 46.00 -13.56 4.14
CA GLN A 295 46.62 -13.95 2.86
C GLN A 295 47.83 -14.86 3.00
N GLU A 296 48.51 -14.88 4.16
CA GLU A 296 49.73 -15.66 4.40
C GLU A 296 49.61 -16.61 5.60
N PRO A 297 50.32 -17.80 5.62
CA PRO A 297 50.18 -18.82 6.64
C PRO A 297 50.71 -18.44 8.00
N GLU A 298 51.65 -17.53 8.13
CA GLU A 298 52.42 -17.25 9.36
C GLU A 298 51.89 -16.07 10.21
N MET A 299 50.96 -15.24 9.68
CA MET A 299 50.27 -14.20 10.45
C MET A 299 48.79 -14.18 10.12
N ALA A 300 48.10 -15.25 10.39
CA ALA A 300 46.77 -15.52 9.88
C ALA A 300 45.66 -14.98 10.79
N GLU A 301 45.56 -13.66 10.92
CA GLU A 301 44.37 -13.02 11.50
C GLU A 301 43.43 -12.51 10.41
N SER A 302 42.23 -13.02 10.35
CA SER A 302 41.14 -12.46 9.59
C SER A 302 40.48 -11.32 10.38
N VAL A 303 40.14 -10.22 9.70
CA VAL A 303 39.50 -9.06 10.30
C VAL A 303 38.07 -8.98 9.84
N LEU A 304 37.15 -8.78 10.79
CA LEU A 304 35.72 -8.57 10.57
C LEU A 304 35.32 -7.24 11.20
N ALA A 305 34.91 -6.27 10.41
CA ALA A 305 34.34 -5.02 10.87
C ALA A 305 32.85 -4.95 10.54
N ILE A 306 32.00 -4.90 11.56
CA ILE A 306 30.55 -4.85 11.44
C ILE A 306 30.05 -3.49 11.89
N PRO A 307 29.31 -2.74 11.05
CA PRO A 307 28.78 -1.44 11.42
C PRO A 307 27.69 -1.57 12.50
N ILE A 308 27.72 -0.69 13.47
CA ILE A 308 26.65 -0.50 14.44
C ILE A 308 25.66 0.48 13.84
N ARG A 309 24.50 -0.01 13.41
CA ARG A 309 23.50 0.75 12.68
C ARG A 309 22.27 1.02 13.52
N LEU A 310 21.84 2.28 13.54
CA LEU A 310 20.62 2.73 14.17
C LEU A 310 19.81 3.54 13.15
N ARG A 311 18.55 3.14 12.88
CA ARG A 311 17.65 3.83 11.93
C ARG A 311 18.35 4.15 10.60
N ASN A 312 18.98 3.16 10.03
CA ASN A 312 19.75 3.25 8.78
C ASN A 312 21.03 4.13 8.80
N GLN A 313 21.39 4.70 9.96
CA GLN A 313 22.64 5.46 10.15
C GLN A 313 23.67 4.62 10.90
N THR A 314 24.92 4.72 10.48
CA THR A 314 26.04 4.06 11.17
C THR A 314 26.54 4.97 12.28
N ILE A 315 26.45 4.52 13.53
CA ILE A 315 26.89 5.26 14.72
C ILE A 315 28.27 4.80 15.22
N GLY A 316 28.76 3.65 14.73
CA GLY A 316 30.03 3.05 15.09
C GLY A 316 30.26 1.74 14.37
N ALA A 317 31.27 0.99 14.78
CA ALA A 317 31.51 -0.37 14.30
C ALA A 317 32.15 -1.26 15.38
N ILE A 318 31.86 -2.55 15.28
CA ILE A 318 32.57 -3.61 16.03
C ILE A 318 33.67 -4.13 15.12
N ASN A 319 34.92 -4.13 15.60
CA ASN A 319 36.04 -4.71 14.91
C ASN A 319 36.52 -5.97 15.64
N LEU A 320 36.62 -7.06 14.94
CA LEU A 320 37.07 -8.35 15.48
C LEU A 320 38.28 -8.85 14.68
N ARG A 321 39.26 -9.38 15.38
CA ARG A 321 40.38 -10.11 14.80
C ARG A 321 40.26 -11.56 15.25
N VAL A 322 40.24 -12.46 14.30
CA VAL A 322 40.05 -13.89 14.53
C VAL A 322 41.22 -14.64 13.90
N GLU A 323 41.85 -15.51 14.73
CA GLU A 323 42.86 -16.41 14.21
C GLU A 323 42.25 -17.39 13.21
N GLY A 324 42.84 -17.53 12.03
CA GLY A 324 42.36 -18.39 10.96
C GLY A 324 41.92 -17.68 9.69
N ARG A 325 41.74 -18.49 8.63
CA ARG A 325 41.40 -17.99 7.29
C ARG A 325 39.90 -17.85 7.03
N GLU A 326 39.07 -18.58 7.73
CA GLU A 326 37.64 -18.66 7.45
C GLU A 326 36.82 -17.96 8.55
N LEU A 327 35.88 -17.15 8.12
CA LEU A 327 34.85 -16.56 8.97
C LEU A 327 33.53 -17.26 8.65
N PRO A 328 33.06 -18.22 9.48
CA PRO A 328 31.81 -18.92 9.22
C PRO A 328 30.63 -17.94 9.13
N PRO A 329 29.69 -18.16 8.20
CA PRO A 329 28.49 -17.28 8.07
C PRO A 329 27.70 -17.17 9.39
N GLU A 330 27.63 -18.24 10.16
CA GLU A 330 26.96 -18.26 11.47
C GLU A 330 27.59 -17.29 12.47
N PHE A 331 28.93 -17.20 12.46
CA PHE A 331 29.67 -16.27 13.32
C PHE A 331 29.40 -14.80 12.90
N ILE A 332 29.38 -14.52 11.61
CA ILE A 332 29.07 -13.18 11.08
C ILE A 332 27.65 -12.79 11.49
N ASN A 333 26.67 -13.69 11.32
CA ASN A 333 25.27 -13.48 11.71
C ASN A 333 25.11 -13.24 13.21
N LEU A 334 25.86 -13.95 14.03
CA LEU A 334 25.87 -13.77 15.49
C LEU A 334 26.34 -12.35 15.85
N VAL A 335 27.49 -11.95 15.32
CA VAL A 335 28.07 -10.62 15.61
C VAL A 335 27.18 -9.50 15.05
N GLU A 336 26.55 -9.69 13.91
CA GLU A 336 25.57 -8.75 13.37
C GLU A 336 24.35 -8.60 14.30
N SER A 337 23.87 -9.71 14.86
CA SER A 337 22.78 -9.69 15.84
C SER A 337 23.18 -8.94 17.12
N VAL A 338 24.41 -9.15 17.60
CA VAL A 338 24.97 -8.38 18.73
C VAL A 338 25.08 -6.90 18.39
N SER A 339 25.56 -6.56 17.20
CA SER A 339 25.65 -5.16 16.73
C SER A 339 24.29 -4.45 16.72
N LYS A 340 23.24 -5.12 16.24
CA LYS A 340 21.86 -4.58 16.25
C LYS A 340 21.36 -4.30 17.67
N ARG A 341 21.57 -5.22 18.59
CA ARG A 341 21.19 -5.03 20.01
C ARG A 341 21.99 -3.93 20.68
N LEU A 342 23.30 -3.88 20.41
CA LEU A 342 24.20 -2.86 20.95
C LEU A 342 23.76 -1.46 20.48
N ALA A 343 23.37 -1.30 19.22
CA ALA A 343 22.89 -0.02 18.69
C ALA A 343 21.70 0.53 19.50
N VAL A 344 20.72 -0.31 19.80
CA VAL A 344 19.54 0.08 20.59
C VAL A 344 19.91 0.42 22.03
N THR A 345 20.80 -0.37 22.63
CA THR A 345 21.25 -0.13 24.01
C THR A 345 22.04 1.17 24.16
N LEU A 346 22.93 1.44 23.19
CA LEU A 346 23.69 2.67 23.16
C LEU A 346 22.79 3.91 23.01
N GLU A 347 21.79 3.83 22.14
CA GLU A 347 20.81 4.93 21.97
C GLU A 347 20.01 5.16 23.25
N SER A 348 19.56 4.09 23.90
CA SER A 348 18.84 4.21 25.17
C SER A 348 19.70 4.86 26.26
N ALA A 349 20.97 4.48 26.36
CA ALA A 349 21.91 5.08 27.30
C ALA A 349 22.15 6.58 27.00
N ARG A 350 22.36 6.92 25.72
CA ARG A 350 22.54 8.32 25.29
C ARG A 350 21.32 9.19 25.61
N LEU A 351 20.12 8.69 25.29
CA LEU A 351 18.87 9.42 25.56
C LEU A 351 18.63 9.59 27.07
N TYR A 352 18.96 8.58 27.86
CA TYR A 352 18.87 8.68 29.33
C TYR A 352 19.82 9.76 29.87
N GLU A 353 21.08 9.77 29.43
CA GLU A 353 22.07 10.77 29.81
C GLU A 353 21.63 12.19 29.39
N GLU A 354 21.10 12.35 28.19
CA GLU A 354 20.56 13.62 27.71
C GLU A 354 19.38 14.11 28.54
N THR A 355 18.46 13.20 28.87
CA THR A 355 17.29 13.50 29.71
C THR A 355 17.70 13.95 31.11
N GLN A 356 18.60 13.22 31.74
CA GLN A 356 19.14 13.58 33.06
C GLN A 356 19.79 14.97 33.04
N ARG A 357 20.55 15.25 31.99
CA ARG A 357 21.21 16.54 31.86
C ARG A 357 20.21 17.69 31.65
N ARG A 358 19.18 17.49 30.85
CA ARG A 358 18.10 18.49 30.67
C ARG A 358 17.39 18.76 31.98
N ALA A 359 17.01 17.70 32.70
CA ALA A 359 16.35 17.85 34.00
C ALA A 359 17.22 18.64 35.00
N MET A 360 18.52 18.37 35.02
CA MET A 360 19.45 19.11 35.89
C MET A 360 19.58 20.60 35.47
N GLN A 361 19.61 20.88 34.16
CA GLN A 361 19.63 22.27 33.68
C GLN A 361 18.32 23.01 34.01
N GLU A 362 17.18 22.37 33.83
CA GLU A 362 15.88 22.92 34.19
C GLU A 362 15.75 23.20 35.69
N GLN A 363 16.26 22.27 36.52
CA GLN A 363 16.29 22.44 37.97
C GLN A 363 17.12 23.65 38.37
N ILE A 364 18.38 23.78 37.86
CA ILE A 364 19.24 24.91 38.12
C ILE A 364 18.58 26.21 37.66
N THR A 365 18.02 26.23 36.46
CA THR A 365 17.32 27.42 35.92
C THR A 365 16.13 27.81 36.79
N SER A 366 15.36 26.82 37.24
CA SER A 366 14.18 27.04 38.10
C SER A 366 14.58 27.58 39.49
N GLU A 367 15.64 27.00 40.08
CA GLU A 367 16.18 27.49 41.37
C GLU A 367 16.64 28.95 41.29
N ILE A 368 17.41 29.28 40.25
CA ILE A 368 17.88 30.67 40.02
C ILE A 368 16.69 31.61 39.81
N ALA A 369 15.71 31.22 38.95
CA ALA A 369 14.53 32.02 38.67
C ALA A 369 13.59 32.17 39.91
N SER A 370 13.58 31.19 40.81
CA SER A 370 12.83 31.27 42.07
C SER A 370 13.42 32.33 42.99
N ARG A 371 14.71 32.34 43.16
CA ARG A 371 15.40 33.32 44.02
C ARG A 371 15.30 34.77 43.51
N PHE A 372 15.23 34.96 42.17
CA PHE A 372 14.97 36.28 41.60
C PHE A 372 13.59 36.84 41.94
N ARG A 373 12.62 35.97 42.18
CA ARG A 373 11.23 36.37 42.54
C ARG A 373 11.01 36.67 44.02
N GLU A 374 11.98 36.36 44.85
CA GLU A 374 11.84 36.62 46.30
C GLU A 374 12.03 38.10 46.67
N SER A 375 12.57 38.93 45.75
CA SER A 375 12.73 40.37 45.96
C SER A 375 12.05 41.17 44.85
N LEU A 376 11.42 42.28 45.26
CA LEU A 376 10.82 43.26 44.33
C LEU A 376 11.74 44.47 44.12
N ASP A 377 12.93 44.49 44.76
CA ASP A 377 13.90 45.54 44.64
C ASP A 377 14.96 45.22 43.61
N ILE A 378 15.12 46.07 42.59
CA ILE A 378 16.01 45.86 41.42
C ILE A 378 17.44 45.62 41.85
N ASP A 379 17.95 46.39 42.84
CA ASP A 379 19.33 46.28 43.30
C ASP A 379 19.59 44.92 43.95
N THR A 380 18.65 44.43 44.73
CA THR A 380 18.69 43.12 45.36
C THR A 380 18.55 41.99 44.34
N VAL A 381 17.69 42.13 43.32
CA VAL A 381 17.56 41.18 42.23
C VAL A 381 18.88 41.05 41.44
N LEU A 382 19.55 42.20 41.10
CA LEU A 382 20.80 42.22 40.38
C LEU A 382 21.93 41.56 41.16
N LYS A 383 22.08 41.90 42.44
CA LYS A 383 23.09 41.28 43.33
C LYS A 383 22.89 39.79 43.47
N THR A 384 21.66 39.36 43.72
CA THR A 384 21.29 37.93 43.80
C THR A 384 21.56 37.23 42.48
N ALA A 385 21.26 37.86 41.34
CA ALA A 385 21.52 37.29 40.01
C ALA A 385 23.01 37.05 39.74
N VAL A 386 23.86 38.05 40.02
CA VAL A 386 25.31 37.92 39.86
C VAL A 386 25.85 36.81 40.77
N GLN A 387 25.42 36.77 42.02
CA GLN A 387 25.89 35.80 42.99
C GLN A 387 25.45 34.36 42.61
N GLU A 388 24.14 34.14 42.36
CA GLU A 388 23.62 32.80 42.01
C GLU A 388 24.19 32.27 40.69
N ILE A 389 24.34 33.12 39.68
CA ILE A 389 24.95 32.73 38.40
C ILE A 389 26.43 32.37 38.63
N GLY A 390 27.15 33.14 39.39
CA GLY A 390 28.54 32.88 39.72
C GLY A 390 28.74 31.57 40.49
N GLU A 391 27.96 31.37 41.55
CA GLU A 391 28.06 30.19 42.40
C GLU A 391 27.60 28.90 41.68
N LYS A 392 26.37 28.93 41.10
CA LYS A 392 25.76 27.74 40.46
C LYS A 392 26.46 27.28 39.20
N LEU A 393 27.03 28.23 38.43
CA LEU A 393 27.77 27.92 37.21
C LEU A 393 29.28 27.85 37.41
N SER A 394 29.75 28.05 38.67
CA SER A 394 31.18 28.06 39.03
C SER A 394 32.02 29.02 38.17
N LEU A 395 31.50 30.22 37.98
CA LEU A 395 32.16 31.28 37.21
C LEU A 395 33.02 32.17 38.12
N HIS A 396 34.18 32.59 37.62
CA HIS A 396 35.11 33.44 38.37
C HIS A 396 34.81 34.94 38.25
N ASP A 397 34.05 35.34 37.22
CA ASP A 397 33.67 36.72 36.98
C ASP A 397 32.32 36.78 36.30
N VAL A 398 31.38 37.53 36.87
CA VAL A 398 30.02 37.73 36.36
C VAL A 398 29.61 39.17 36.58
N SER A 399 29.25 39.88 35.53
CA SER A 399 28.67 41.22 35.60
C SER A 399 27.32 41.29 34.92
N ILE A 400 26.40 42.06 35.48
CA ILE A 400 25.10 42.37 34.87
C ILE A 400 25.02 43.90 34.79
N GLU A 401 24.89 44.41 33.58
CA GLU A 401 24.76 45.84 33.31
C GLU A 401 23.40 46.12 32.68
N ILE A 402 22.70 47.16 33.19
CA ILE A 402 21.41 47.59 32.64
C ILE A 402 21.62 48.90 31.91
N ASP A 403 21.33 48.95 30.62
CA ASP A 403 21.38 50.18 29.83
C ASP A 403 20.16 51.07 30.16
N VAL A 404 20.38 52.11 30.95
CA VAL A 404 19.35 53.07 31.38
C VAL A 404 19.33 54.31 30.47
N ASN A 405 20.20 54.40 29.46
CA ASN A 405 20.44 55.62 28.67
C ASN A 405 19.90 55.67 27.26
N SER A 406 19.01 54.75 26.87
CA SER A 406 18.43 54.80 25.52
C SER A 406 17.14 55.60 25.49
N ASN A 407 17.14 56.91 25.82
CA ASN A 407 16.22 57.89 25.21
C ASN A 407 16.54 59.31 25.69
N SER A 408 17.51 59.98 25.07
CA SER A 408 17.48 61.47 24.96
C SER A 408 17.15 61.76 23.52
N PRO A 409 16.00 62.40 23.21
CA PRO A 409 15.76 62.89 21.86
C PRO A 409 16.77 64.03 21.62
N SER A 410 17.61 63.91 20.64
CA SER A 410 18.45 64.98 20.12
C SER A 410 17.55 66.17 19.71
N GLU A 411 17.58 67.23 20.49
CA GLU A 411 17.16 68.57 20.08
C GLU A 411 17.81 68.90 18.75
N ARG A 412 17.03 68.99 17.73
CA ARG A 412 17.45 69.67 16.49
C ARG A 412 17.21 71.14 16.73
N GLU A 413 18.25 71.90 16.97
CA GLU A 413 18.34 73.34 16.72
C GLU A 413 19.01 73.61 15.37
N SER A 414 18.30 74.48 14.62
CA SER A 414 18.69 75.39 13.55
C SER A 414 18.98 74.77 12.18
#